data_91f769ce23be14ec91f278df7a14c398
#
_entry.id   91f769ce23be14ec91f278df7a14c398
#
_cell.length_a   1.000
_cell.length_b   1.000
_cell.length_c   1.000
_cell.angle_alpha   90.00
_cell.angle_beta   90.00
_cell.angle_gamma   90.00
#
_symmetry.space_group_name_H-M   'P 1'
#
loop_
_entity.id
_entity.type
_entity.pdbx_description
1 polymer ?
#
loop_
_entity_poly.entity_id
_entity_poly.type
_entity_poly.pdbx_seq_one_letter_code
_entity_poly.pdbx_strand_id
1 'polypeptide(L)'
;VYNGPLEWWRDGLVYEIDSFEVGAADLDAAHGVLDHVASLGFNVVLVRPSRVPTTGDLSSFRSFAGRAHELGLRVITRISGALGPVTGIHARDAGPVFTGQERGREGLMERAAAFLAEGADGVDLGTIVPPEVSTETDLNRLSEHFAILQAIVAEHVDDGLIGADVSADYPSALRHHLQDDWLHHLRDDALVLTRWDAGSLTRHITHSLDEHDRFGAPPAWRYLPSYRLVESTDPGDGRRWFETGDEERGRRSLALQALVLALPGSVYLRQGDEISLPDKDKPSSTQELARLINE
;
A
#
# COMPACT_ATOMS: atom_id res chain seq x y z
N VAL A 1 -9.48 -18.07 21.96
CA VAL A 1 -8.33 -18.54 21.17
C VAL A 1 -8.89 -18.93 19.81
N TYR A 2 -8.57 -18.13 18.79
CA TYR A 2 -8.99 -18.38 17.41
C TYR A 2 -8.19 -19.56 16.87
N ASN A 3 -8.87 -20.64 16.51
CA ASN A 3 -8.29 -21.87 15.95
C ASN A 3 -8.57 -22.02 14.44
N GLY A 4 -8.84 -20.92 13.74
CA GLY A 4 -8.97 -20.91 12.30
C GLY A 4 -7.61 -20.91 11.59
N PRO A 5 -7.55 -21.08 10.26
CA PRO A 5 -6.32 -20.88 9.51
C PRO A 5 -5.81 -19.45 9.81
N LEU A 6 -4.52 -19.36 10.10
CA LEU A 6 -3.86 -18.06 10.36
C LEU A 6 -3.98 -17.24 9.09
N GLU A 7 -4.86 -16.26 9.10
CA GLU A 7 -4.96 -15.26 8.04
C GLU A 7 -3.68 -14.44 8.06
N TRP A 8 -2.74 -14.76 7.18
CA TRP A 8 -1.39 -14.21 7.14
C TRP A 8 -1.37 -12.67 7.03
N TRP A 9 -2.44 -12.11 6.54
CA TRP A 9 -2.58 -10.67 6.32
C TRP A 9 -3.02 -9.90 7.57
N ARG A 10 -3.33 -10.55 8.70
CA ARG A 10 -3.72 -9.84 9.93
C ARG A 10 -2.58 -9.10 10.62
N ASP A 11 -1.36 -9.64 10.51
CA ASP A 11 -0.17 -9.12 11.17
C ASP A 11 1.00 -9.02 10.18
N GLY A 12 0.70 -8.58 8.95
CA GLY A 12 1.68 -8.51 7.87
C GLY A 12 2.64 -7.33 8.03
N LEU A 13 3.94 -7.59 7.92
CA LEU A 13 4.94 -6.57 7.67
C LEU A 13 5.18 -6.50 6.17
N VAL A 14 4.68 -5.44 5.54
CA VAL A 14 4.67 -5.29 4.09
C VAL A 14 5.74 -4.31 3.66
N TYR A 15 6.66 -4.77 2.82
CA TYR A 15 7.68 -3.95 2.18
C TYR A 15 7.20 -3.54 0.78
N GLU A 16 7.02 -2.24 0.55
CA GLU A 16 6.57 -1.71 -0.75
C GLU A 16 7.76 -1.42 -1.66
N ILE A 17 7.81 -2.07 -2.81
CA ILE A 17 8.76 -1.81 -3.90
C ILE A 17 8.09 -0.90 -4.93
N ASP A 18 8.52 0.35 -5.01
CA ASP A 18 7.84 1.42 -5.76
C ASP A 18 7.99 1.36 -7.28
N SER A 19 9.10 0.84 -7.75
CA SER A 19 9.48 0.95 -9.18
C SER A 19 9.84 -0.42 -9.71
N PHE A 20 8.82 -1.30 -9.77
CA PHE A 20 9.00 -2.61 -10.34
C PHE A 20 8.65 -2.57 -11.84
N GLU A 21 9.65 -2.65 -12.70
CA GLU A 21 9.43 -2.91 -14.12
C GLU A 21 9.33 -4.41 -14.34
N VAL A 22 8.23 -4.85 -14.97
CA VAL A 22 8.06 -6.24 -15.35
C VAL A 22 8.95 -6.52 -16.56
N GLY A 23 10.22 -6.85 -16.31
CA GLY A 23 11.21 -7.15 -17.32
C GLY A 23 12.37 -7.98 -16.73
N ALA A 24 13.06 -8.78 -17.56
CA ALA A 24 14.06 -9.73 -17.08
C ALA A 24 15.22 -9.09 -16.29
N ALA A 25 15.65 -7.89 -16.67
CA ALA A 25 16.77 -7.22 -16.00
C ALA A 25 16.43 -6.70 -14.58
N ASP A 26 15.17 -6.32 -14.37
CA ASP A 26 14.71 -5.82 -13.06
C ASP A 26 14.43 -6.94 -12.08
N LEU A 27 14.14 -8.13 -12.57
CA LEU A 27 13.91 -9.29 -11.73
C LEU A 27 15.16 -9.86 -11.09
N ASP A 28 16.27 -9.88 -11.80
CA ASP A 28 17.55 -10.30 -11.23
C ASP A 28 17.95 -9.32 -10.10
N ALA A 29 17.71 -8.02 -10.29
CA ALA A 29 17.90 -7.03 -9.23
C ALA A 29 16.91 -7.22 -8.07
N ALA A 30 15.65 -7.56 -8.36
CA ALA A 30 14.63 -7.81 -7.36
C ALA A 30 14.91 -9.04 -6.50
N HIS A 31 15.59 -10.06 -7.01
CA HIS A 31 16.02 -11.22 -6.22
C HIS A 31 16.95 -10.80 -5.06
N GLY A 32 17.90 -9.90 -5.30
CA GLY A 32 18.75 -9.35 -4.23
C GLY A 32 17.98 -8.52 -3.19
N VAL A 33 16.96 -7.80 -3.63
CA VAL A 33 16.07 -7.04 -2.74
C VAL A 33 15.23 -7.97 -1.86
N LEU A 34 14.76 -9.11 -2.38
CA LEU A 34 13.98 -10.08 -1.61
C LEU A 34 14.78 -10.68 -0.44
N ASP A 35 16.06 -11.00 -0.65
CA ASP A 35 16.92 -11.48 0.42
C ASP A 35 17.10 -10.43 1.53
N HIS A 36 17.25 -9.16 1.17
CA HIS A 36 17.30 -8.04 2.12
C HIS A 36 15.99 -7.92 2.91
N VAL A 37 14.85 -7.87 2.21
CA VAL A 37 13.51 -7.77 2.81
C VAL A 37 13.26 -8.90 3.82
N ALA A 38 13.56 -10.15 3.43
CA ALA A 38 13.45 -11.29 4.32
C ALA A 38 14.37 -11.18 5.54
N SER A 39 15.61 -10.68 5.36
CA SER A 39 16.57 -10.50 6.44
C SER A 39 16.16 -9.46 7.48
N LEU A 40 15.35 -8.47 7.08
CA LEU A 40 14.76 -7.46 7.95
C LEU A 40 13.55 -7.97 8.74
N GLY A 41 13.04 -9.17 8.43
CA GLY A 41 11.90 -9.77 9.10
C GLY A 41 10.54 -9.42 8.49
N PHE A 42 10.51 -8.81 7.30
CA PHE A 42 9.26 -8.68 6.55
C PHE A 42 8.76 -10.06 6.10
N ASN A 43 7.45 -10.20 6.00
CA ASN A 43 6.80 -11.42 5.53
C ASN A 43 5.95 -11.22 4.28
N VAL A 44 5.85 -9.97 3.82
CA VAL A 44 5.08 -9.62 2.62
C VAL A 44 5.86 -8.59 1.80
N VAL A 45 5.83 -8.73 0.48
CA VAL A 45 6.26 -7.68 -0.46
C VAL A 45 5.06 -7.20 -1.26
N LEU A 46 4.94 -5.88 -1.40
CA LEU A 46 4.02 -5.25 -2.32
C LEU A 46 4.83 -4.67 -3.48
N VAL A 47 4.58 -5.16 -4.69
CA VAL A 47 5.22 -4.62 -5.89
C VAL A 47 4.29 -3.67 -6.61
N ARG A 48 4.84 -2.55 -7.08
CA ARG A 48 4.13 -1.53 -7.87
C ARG A 48 4.68 -1.54 -9.29
N PRO A 49 4.10 -2.32 -10.22
CA PRO A 49 4.58 -2.33 -11.60
C PRO A 49 4.47 -0.92 -12.21
N SER A 50 5.55 -0.40 -12.77
CA SER A 50 5.57 0.91 -13.44
C SER A 50 4.76 0.90 -14.74
N ARG A 51 4.73 -0.27 -15.40
CA ARG A 51 3.89 -0.56 -16.55
C ARG A 51 3.25 -1.91 -16.36
N VAL A 52 1.94 -1.97 -16.47
CA VAL A 52 1.22 -3.23 -16.46
C VAL A 52 0.81 -3.52 -17.89
N PRO A 53 1.49 -4.44 -18.57
CA PRO A 53 0.99 -4.91 -19.86
C PRO A 53 -0.33 -5.64 -19.63
N THR A 54 -1.37 -5.23 -20.31
CA THR A 54 -2.66 -5.92 -20.30
C THR A 54 -2.59 -7.29 -20.99
N THR A 55 -1.51 -7.56 -21.73
CA THR A 55 -1.29 -8.77 -22.52
C THR A 55 0.20 -9.06 -22.68
N GLY A 56 0.98 -9.01 -21.60
CA GLY A 56 2.43 -9.23 -21.65
C GLY A 56 2.86 -10.59 -21.12
N ASP A 57 4.10 -10.98 -21.43
CA ASP A 57 4.75 -12.10 -20.78
C ASP A 57 5.08 -11.75 -19.32
N LEU A 58 4.40 -12.41 -18.38
CA LEU A 58 4.62 -12.27 -16.95
C LEU A 58 5.53 -13.38 -16.36
N SER A 59 6.26 -14.12 -17.22
CA SER A 59 7.15 -15.20 -16.77
C SER A 59 8.20 -14.71 -15.77
N SER A 60 8.65 -13.48 -15.94
CA SER A 60 9.56 -12.84 -15.03
C SER A 60 8.92 -12.53 -13.66
N PHE A 61 7.65 -12.12 -13.64
CA PHE A 61 6.90 -11.96 -12.39
C PHE A 61 6.71 -13.30 -11.68
N ARG A 62 6.42 -14.39 -12.41
CA ARG A 62 6.36 -15.75 -11.87
C ARG A 62 7.66 -16.14 -11.19
N SER A 63 8.80 -15.87 -11.82
CA SER A 63 10.13 -16.13 -11.22
C SER A 63 10.34 -15.34 -9.93
N PHE A 64 9.97 -14.06 -9.92
CA PHE A 64 10.02 -13.21 -8.73
C PHE A 64 9.14 -13.74 -7.61
N ALA A 65 7.86 -14.06 -7.89
CA ALA A 65 6.93 -14.59 -6.92
C ALA A 65 7.42 -15.94 -6.36
N GLY A 66 7.92 -16.82 -7.23
CA GLY A 66 8.52 -18.10 -6.83
C GLY A 66 9.69 -17.90 -5.86
N ARG A 67 10.59 -16.95 -6.15
CA ARG A 67 11.72 -16.63 -5.24
C ARG A 67 11.24 -16.05 -3.93
N ALA A 68 10.23 -15.16 -3.94
CA ALA A 68 9.64 -14.62 -2.72
C ALA A 68 9.06 -15.74 -1.84
N HIS A 69 8.32 -16.67 -2.43
CA HIS A 69 7.76 -17.82 -1.71
C HIS A 69 8.83 -18.74 -1.12
N GLU A 70 9.95 -18.98 -1.83
CA GLU A 70 11.09 -19.73 -1.29
C GLU A 70 11.67 -19.09 -0.03
N LEU A 71 11.61 -17.76 0.08
CA LEU A 71 12.04 -16.99 1.25
C LEU A 71 10.96 -16.86 2.33
N GLY A 72 9.77 -17.42 2.11
CA GLY A 72 8.63 -17.31 3.03
C GLY A 72 7.89 -15.97 2.94
N LEU A 73 8.12 -15.20 1.87
CA LEU A 73 7.44 -13.94 1.62
C LEU A 73 6.17 -14.15 0.79
N ARG A 74 5.09 -13.45 1.15
CA ARG A 74 3.88 -13.32 0.31
C ARG A 74 4.05 -12.15 -0.66
N VAL A 75 3.39 -12.21 -1.81
CA VAL A 75 3.50 -11.19 -2.86
C VAL A 75 2.14 -10.54 -3.13
N ILE A 76 2.06 -9.25 -2.90
CA ILE A 76 0.91 -8.42 -3.29
C ILE A 76 1.29 -7.58 -4.51
N THR A 77 0.41 -7.52 -5.49
CA THR A 77 0.64 -6.69 -6.68
C THR A 77 -0.32 -5.50 -6.70
N ARG A 78 0.21 -4.28 -6.77
CA ARG A 78 -0.60 -3.09 -6.98
C ARG A 78 -1.04 -3.01 -8.42
N ILE A 79 -2.32 -3.27 -8.67
CA ILE A 79 -2.92 -3.32 -10.01
C ILE A 79 -3.46 -1.97 -10.48
N SER A 80 -3.58 -1.01 -9.58
CA SER A 80 -3.95 0.38 -9.86
C SER A 80 -3.22 1.33 -8.91
N GLY A 81 -2.94 2.55 -9.36
CA GLY A 81 -2.45 3.61 -8.48
C GLY A 81 -3.59 4.32 -7.75
N ALA A 82 -4.69 4.52 -8.47
CA ALA A 82 -5.93 5.08 -7.95
C ALA A 82 -7.10 4.74 -8.87
N LEU A 83 -8.32 4.68 -8.33
CA LEU A 83 -9.55 4.48 -9.09
C LEU A 83 -10.24 5.81 -9.47
N GLY A 84 -9.57 6.93 -9.28
CA GLY A 84 -10.02 8.26 -9.65
C GLY A 84 -8.88 9.26 -9.62
N PRO A 85 -9.10 10.50 -10.07
CA PRO A 85 -8.08 11.53 -9.99
C PRO A 85 -7.67 11.77 -8.53
N VAL A 86 -6.37 11.91 -8.29
CA VAL A 86 -5.78 12.22 -6.99
C VAL A 86 -4.96 13.48 -7.08
N THR A 87 -4.92 14.25 -6.00
CA THR A 87 -4.20 15.53 -5.91
C THR A 87 -3.29 15.57 -4.68
N GLY A 88 -2.49 16.64 -4.57
CA GLY A 88 -1.62 16.87 -3.44
C GLY A 88 -0.57 15.77 -3.24
N ILE A 89 -0.37 15.36 -1.99
CA ILE A 89 0.61 14.34 -1.64
C ILE A 89 0.30 12.97 -2.27
N HIS A 90 -0.97 12.67 -2.49
CA HIS A 90 -1.41 11.40 -3.08
C HIS A 90 -1.07 11.29 -4.57
N ALA A 91 -0.98 12.42 -5.29
CA ALA A 91 -0.68 12.43 -6.72
C ALA A 91 0.69 11.82 -7.06
N ARG A 92 1.68 12.01 -6.18
CA ARG A 92 3.02 11.44 -6.35
C ARG A 92 3.06 9.93 -6.16
N ASP A 93 2.16 9.43 -5.32
CA ASP A 93 2.12 8.03 -4.91
C ASP A 93 1.11 7.20 -5.70
N ALA A 94 0.19 7.85 -6.42
CA ALA A 94 -0.91 7.18 -7.08
C ALA A 94 -0.46 6.24 -8.22
N GLY A 95 0.63 6.55 -8.92
CA GLY A 95 0.99 5.79 -10.12
C GLY A 95 -0.10 5.88 -11.20
N PRO A 96 -0.23 4.89 -12.10
CA PRO A 96 -1.26 4.90 -13.14
C PRO A 96 -2.66 4.96 -12.55
N VAL A 97 -3.42 5.98 -12.93
CA VAL A 97 -4.80 6.20 -12.48
C VAL A 97 -5.78 5.50 -13.42
N PHE A 98 -6.70 4.72 -12.86
CA PHE A 98 -7.83 4.14 -13.58
C PHE A 98 -9.07 4.99 -13.38
N THR A 99 -9.29 5.92 -14.29
CA THR A 99 -10.56 6.64 -14.36
C THR A 99 -11.61 5.71 -14.95
N GLY A 100 -12.68 5.45 -14.23
CA GLY A 100 -13.77 4.49 -14.47
C GLY A 100 -14.49 4.52 -15.81
N GLN A 101 -13.79 4.73 -16.91
CA GLN A 101 -14.30 4.42 -18.25
C GLN A 101 -14.31 2.89 -18.39
N GLU A 102 -15.31 2.34 -19.07
CA GLU A 102 -15.60 0.90 -19.17
C GLU A 102 -14.38 0.02 -19.47
N ARG A 103 -13.47 0.46 -20.34
CA ARG A 103 -12.20 -0.21 -20.60
C ARG A 103 -11.26 -0.28 -19.38
N GLY A 104 -11.35 0.66 -18.46
CA GLY A 104 -10.53 0.67 -17.24
C GLY A 104 -10.92 -0.41 -16.27
N ARG A 105 -12.20 -0.79 -16.20
CA ARG A 105 -12.70 -1.84 -15.30
C ARG A 105 -12.32 -3.23 -15.75
N GLU A 106 -12.59 -3.55 -17.03
CA GLU A 106 -12.20 -4.82 -17.63
C GLU A 106 -10.69 -5.01 -17.50
N GLY A 107 -9.91 -4.00 -17.84
CA GLY A 107 -8.46 -4.04 -17.70
C GLY A 107 -7.95 -4.18 -16.25
N LEU A 108 -8.71 -3.73 -15.24
CA LEU A 108 -8.36 -3.93 -13.83
C LEU A 108 -8.56 -5.41 -13.42
N MET A 109 -9.69 -6.01 -13.79
CA MET A 109 -10.00 -7.40 -13.48
C MET A 109 -9.08 -8.37 -14.24
N GLU A 110 -8.81 -8.11 -15.51
CA GLU A 110 -7.85 -8.87 -16.32
C GLU A 110 -6.43 -8.84 -15.73
N ARG A 111 -6.00 -7.68 -15.22
CA ARG A 111 -4.70 -7.57 -14.56
C ARG A 111 -4.67 -8.32 -13.24
N ALA A 112 -5.72 -8.19 -12.40
CA ALA A 112 -5.81 -8.95 -11.17
C ALA A 112 -5.66 -10.45 -11.46
N ALA A 113 -6.46 -11.00 -12.36
CA ALA A 113 -6.41 -12.39 -12.77
C ALA A 113 -5.02 -12.78 -13.30
N ALA A 114 -4.40 -11.95 -14.13
CA ALA A 114 -3.09 -12.23 -14.72
C ALA A 114 -1.98 -12.34 -13.66
N PHE A 115 -1.89 -11.39 -12.70
CA PHE A 115 -0.88 -11.46 -11.64
C PHE A 115 -1.14 -12.58 -10.63
N LEU A 116 -2.41 -12.85 -10.31
CA LEU A 116 -2.77 -13.95 -9.43
C LEU A 116 -2.42 -15.31 -10.05
N ALA A 117 -2.69 -15.49 -11.34
CA ALA A 117 -2.30 -16.69 -12.09
C ALA A 117 -0.77 -16.91 -12.14
N GLU A 118 0.01 -15.85 -12.00
CA GLU A 118 1.47 -15.88 -12.01
C GLU A 118 2.09 -15.89 -10.60
N GLY A 119 1.28 -16.10 -9.56
CA GLY A 119 1.74 -16.36 -8.20
C GLY A 119 1.65 -15.17 -7.25
N ALA A 120 0.90 -14.11 -7.56
CA ALA A 120 0.55 -13.12 -6.54
C ALA A 120 -0.37 -13.75 -5.49
N ASP A 121 -0.14 -13.44 -4.21
CA ASP A 121 -0.98 -13.85 -3.07
C ASP A 121 -2.11 -12.84 -2.80
N GLY A 122 -2.13 -11.74 -3.51
CA GLY A 122 -3.14 -10.72 -3.37
C GLY A 122 -2.94 -9.55 -4.31
N VAL A 123 -3.91 -8.65 -4.29
CA VAL A 123 -3.92 -7.44 -5.12
C VAL A 123 -4.14 -6.20 -4.27
N ASP A 124 -3.59 -5.09 -4.73
CA ASP A 124 -3.76 -3.79 -4.11
C ASP A 124 -4.30 -2.79 -5.13
N LEU A 125 -5.37 -2.09 -4.74
CA LEU A 125 -6.10 -1.17 -5.61
C LEU A 125 -5.55 0.26 -5.57
N GLY A 126 -4.57 0.52 -4.68
CA GLY A 126 -4.13 1.90 -4.42
C GLY A 126 -5.26 2.74 -3.83
N THR A 127 -5.31 4.02 -4.16
CA THR A 127 -6.28 4.96 -3.61
C THR A 127 -7.66 4.78 -4.27
N ILE A 128 -8.62 4.26 -3.51
CA ILE A 128 -10.00 4.06 -3.98
C ILE A 128 -10.91 5.23 -3.65
N VAL A 129 -10.61 5.98 -2.59
CA VAL A 129 -11.35 7.20 -2.21
C VAL A 129 -10.35 8.35 -2.12
N PRO A 130 -10.28 9.19 -3.16
CA PRO A 130 -9.43 10.38 -3.13
C PRO A 130 -10.02 11.46 -2.20
N PRO A 131 -9.21 12.45 -1.80
CA PRO A 131 -9.61 13.50 -0.85
C PRO A 131 -10.85 14.30 -1.26
N GLU A 132 -11.13 14.37 -2.55
CA GLU A 132 -12.16 15.24 -3.13
C GLU A 132 -13.52 14.55 -3.35
N VAL A 133 -13.64 13.26 -3.00
CA VAL A 133 -14.94 12.56 -3.09
C VAL A 133 -15.88 13.10 -2.03
N SER A 134 -16.96 13.69 -2.47
CA SER A 134 -17.91 14.42 -1.60
C SER A 134 -19.25 13.71 -1.40
N THR A 135 -19.51 12.57 -2.04
CA THR A 135 -20.82 11.94 -2.04
C THR A 135 -20.80 10.44 -1.75
N GLU A 136 -21.71 9.95 -0.90
CA GLU A 136 -21.93 8.53 -0.62
C GLU A 136 -22.22 7.70 -1.88
N THR A 137 -22.80 8.33 -2.90
CA THR A 137 -23.15 7.69 -4.17
C THR A 137 -21.92 7.12 -4.87
N ASP A 138 -20.77 7.78 -4.76
CA ASP A 138 -19.54 7.34 -5.40
C ASP A 138 -18.93 6.12 -4.68
N LEU A 139 -19.10 6.02 -3.37
CA LEU A 139 -18.65 4.87 -2.59
C LEU A 139 -19.41 3.60 -2.94
N ASN A 140 -20.73 3.68 -3.08
CA ASN A 140 -21.56 2.54 -3.44
C ASN A 140 -21.21 1.95 -4.82
N ARG A 141 -20.80 2.78 -5.77
CA ARG A 141 -20.41 2.31 -7.11
C ARG A 141 -19.15 1.45 -7.10
N LEU A 142 -18.30 1.58 -6.10
CA LEU A 142 -17.09 0.76 -5.95
C LEU A 142 -17.40 -0.63 -5.39
N SER A 143 -18.41 -0.76 -4.51
CA SER A 143 -18.75 -2.01 -3.83
C SER A 143 -19.08 -3.15 -4.80
N GLU A 144 -19.77 -2.87 -5.90
CA GLU A 144 -20.09 -3.86 -6.93
C GLU A 144 -18.83 -4.46 -7.59
N HIS A 145 -17.77 -3.64 -7.71
CA HIS A 145 -16.50 -4.06 -8.30
C HIS A 145 -15.68 -4.91 -7.34
N PHE A 146 -15.78 -4.63 -6.04
CA PHE A 146 -15.06 -5.40 -5.04
C PHE A 146 -15.57 -6.83 -4.94
N ALA A 147 -16.88 -7.05 -5.08
CA ALA A 147 -17.46 -8.38 -5.13
C ALA A 147 -16.91 -9.22 -6.29
N ILE A 148 -16.79 -8.62 -7.48
CA ILE A 148 -16.20 -9.29 -8.65
C ILE A 148 -14.71 -9.59 -8.41
N LEU A 149 -13.98 -8.62 -7.87
CA LEU A 149 -12.55 -8.79 -7.57
C LEU A 149 -12.32 -9.89 -6.52
N GLN A 150 -13.16 -9.94 -5.48
CA GLN A 150 -13.09 -10.99 -4.47
C GLN A 150 -13.31 -12.38 -5.08
N ALA A 151 -14.26 -12.52 -6.00
CA ALA A 151 -14.47 -13.77 -6.71
C ALA A 151 -13.24 -14.18 -7.55
N ILE A 152 -12.62 -13.24 -8.25
CA ILE A 152 -11.39 -13.48 -9.00
C ILE A 152 -10.24 -13.90 -8.08
N VAL A 153 -10.06 -13.21 -6.95
CA VAL A 153 -9.01 -13.58 -5.98
C VAL A 153 -9.25 -14.99 -5.44
N ALA A 154 -10.47 -15.29 -5.02
CA ALA A 154 -10.84 -16.61 -4.48
C ALA A 154 -10.73 -17.77 -5.50
N GLU A 155 -10.81 -17.48 -6.79
CA GLU A 155 -10.56 -18.47 -7.85
C GLU A 155 -9.09 -18.88 -7.94
N HIS A 156 -8.17 -18.01 -7.56
CA HIS A 156 -6.73 -18.22 -7.73
C HIS A 156 -6.00 -18.53 -6.42
N VAL A 157 -6.46 -17.96 -5.29
CA VAL A 157 -5.78 -18.04 -3.99
C VAL A 157 -6.80 -18.21 -2.87
N ASP A 158 -6.69 -19.28 -2.09
CA ASP A 158 -7.65 -19.63 -1.02
C ASP A 158 -7.69 -18.57 0.10
N ASP A 159 -6.56 -17.95 0.42
CA ASP A 159 -6.38 -16.94 1.47
C ASP A 159 -5.86 -15.61 0.91
N GLY A 160 -6.34 -15.24 -0.28
CA GLY A 160 -5.88 -14.08 -1.02
C GLY A 160 -6.30 -12.75 -0.39
N LEU A 161 -5.42 -11.74 -0.53
CA LEU A 161 -5.62 -10.41 0.02
C LEU A 161 -6.12 -9.42 -1.05
N ILE A 162 -7.03 -8.53 -0.64
CA ILE A 162 -7.38 -7.32 -1.38
C ILE A 162 -7.10 -6.12 -0.47
N GLY A 163 -6.22 -5.22 -0.92
CA GLY A 163 -5.84 -4.01 -0.20
C GLY A 163 -6.24 -2.74 -0.93
N ALA A 164 -6.47 -1.66 -0.18
CA ALA A 164 -6.74 -0.33 -0.73
C ALA A 164 -6.37 0.79 0.25
N ASP A 165 -6.26 2.01 -0.27
CA ASP A 165 -6.07 3.24 0.48
C ASP A 165 -7.32 4.13 0.39
N VAL A 166 -7.69 4.76 1.51
CA VAL A 166 -8.74 5.80 1.58
C VAL A 166 -8.18 7.06 2.20
N SER A 167 -8.75 8.20 1.83
CA SER A 167 -8.35 9.47 2.44
C SER A 167 -9.05 9.71 3.78
N ALA A 168 -8.29 10.15 4.78
CA ALA A 168 -8.81 10.60 6.05
C ALA A 168 -9.63 11.90 5.95
N ASP A 169 -9.52 12.64 4.85
CA ASP A 169 -10.38 13.80 4.58
C ASP A 169 -11.84 13.43 4.38
N TYR A 170 -12.11 12.15 4.13
CA TYR A 170 -13.47 11.61 4.03
C TYR A 170 -13.71 10.55 5.12
N PRO A 171 -14.03 10.96 6.36
CA PRO A 171 -14.07 10.06 7.53
C PRO A 171 -15.03 8.88 7.42
N SER A 172 -16.10 9.01 6.63
CA SER A 172 -17.04 7.90 6.42
C SER A 172 -16.54 6.84 5.44
N ALA A 173 -15.51 7.12 4.64
CA ALA A 173 -15.00 6.17 3.66
C ALA A 173 -14.40 4.91 4.31
N LEU A 174 -13.63 5.07 5.38
CA LEU A 174 -13.08 3.95 6.13
C LEU A 174 -14.21 3.02 6.62
N ARG A 175 -15.19 3.59 7.34
CA ARG A 175 -16.36 2.85 7.85
C ARG A 175 -17.16 2.19 6.73
N HIS A 176 -17.43 2.92 5.64
CA HIS A 176 -18.23 2.42 4.53
C HIS A 176 -17.61 1.16 3.92
N HIS A 177 -16.30 1.19 3.65
CA HIS A 177 -15.63 0.08 3.00
C HIS A 177 -15.26 -1.07 3.95
N LEU A 178 -15.17 -0.83 5.27
CA LEU A 178 -14.98 -1.89 6.26
C LEU A 178 -16.25 -2.73 6.48
N GLN A 179 -17.43 -2.13 6.38
CA GLN A 179 -18.69 -2.81 6.71
C GLN A 179 -19.07 -3.91 5.72
N ASP A 180 -18.62 -3.83 4.48
CA ASP A 180 -19.00 -4.77 3.40
C ASP A 180 -18.05 -5.99 3.31
N ASP A 181 -16.98 -6.01 4.10
CA ASP A 181 -16.00 -7.12 4.19
C ASP A 181 -15.36 -7.54 2.84
N TRP A 182 -15.31 -6.60 1.87
CA TRP A 182 -14.69 -6.85 0.57
C TRP A 182 -13.18 -6.65 0.55
N LEU A 183 -12.67 -5.82 1.48
CA LEU A 183 -11.28 -5.41 1.56
C LEU A 183 -10.65 -5.93 2.85
N HIS A 184 -9.57 -6.70 2.72
CA HIS A 184 -8.84 -7.25 3.85
C HIS A 184 -7.94 -6.20 4.52
N HIS A 185 -7.28 -5.36 3.72
CA HIS A 185 -6.48 -4.23 4.19
C HIS A 185 -7.05 -2.92 3.65
N LEU A 186 -7.59 -2.12 4.55
CA LEU A 186 -8.01 -0.76 4.25
C LEU A 186 -7.16 0.21 5.06
N ARG A 187 -6.33 0.97 4.38
CA ARG A 187 -5.39 1.91 4.98
C ARG A 187 -5.90 3.32 4.82
N ASP A 188 -5.94 4.07 5.91
CA ASP A 188 -6.14 5.50 5.85
C ASP A 188 -4.79 6.26 5.96
N ASP A 189 -4.81 7.54 5.62
CA ASP A 189 -3.66 8.42 5.72
C ASP A 189 -3.70 9.34 6.97
N ALA A 190 -4.57 9.04 7.92
CA ALA A 190 -4.80 9.88 9.09
C ALA A 190 -3.56 10.11 9.93
N LEU A 191 -2.76 9.06 10.18
CA LEU A 191 -1.52 9.21 10.94
C LEU A 191 -0.49 10.08 10.24
N VAL A 192 -0.43 9.98 8.91
CA VAL A 192 0.50 10.74 8.08
C VAL A 192 0.15 12.21 8.04
N LEU A 193 -1.16 12.51 8.04
CA LEU A 193 -1.70 13.87 7.90
C LEU A 193 -1.93 14.56 9.24
N THR A 194 -1.64 13.90 10.37
CA THR A 194 -1.91 14.45 11.69
C THR A 194 -0.75 15.28 12.23
N ARG A 195 -1.04 16.13 13.21
CA ARG A 195 -0.03 16.93 13.90
C ARG A 195 0.92 16.05 14.70
N TRP A 196 2.18 16.48 14.78
CA TRP A 196 3.19 15.84 15.60
C TRP A 196 2.99 16.22 17.08
N ASP A 197 1.91 15.79 17.65
CA ASP A 197 1.61 15.88 19.08
C ASP A 197 0.89 14.61 19.56
N ALA A 198 1.17 14.23 20.80
CA ALA A 198 0.65 12.99 21.37
C ALA A 198 -0.89 12.92 21.35
N GLY A 199 -1.57 14.04 21.60
CA GLY A 199 -3.04 14.08 21.62
C GLY A 199 -3.66 13.82 20.24
N SER A 200 -3.10 14.40 19.19
CA SER A 200 -3.56 14.21 17.83
C SER A 200 -3.26 12.78 17.35
N LEU A 201 -2.05 12.28 17.58
CA LEU A 201 -1.67 10.90 17.23
C LEU A 201 -2.58 9.89 17.95
N THR A 202 -2.75 10.01 19.26
CA THR A 202 -3.62 9.12 20.06
C THR A 202 -5.05 9.10 19.49
N ARG A 203 -5.61 10.27 19.20
CA ARG A 203 -6.98 10.38 18.68
C ARG A 203 -7.15 9.62 17.37
N HIS A 204 -6.22 9.76 16.44
CA HIS A 204 -6.30 9.08 15.14
C HIS A 204 -6.07 7.57 15.25
N ILE A 205 -5.09 7.15 16.06
CA ILE A 205 -4.87 5.73 16.34
C ILE A 205 -6.13 5.10 16.95
N THR A 206 -6.68 5.72 18.01
CA THR A 206 -7.88 5.20 18.68
C THR A 206 -9.06 5.14 17.71
N HIS A 207 -9.27 6.19 16.93
CA HIS A 207 -10.37 6.21 15.94
C HIS A 207 -10.23 5.09 14.90
N SER A 208 -9.04 4.91 14.32
CA SER A 208 -8.81 3.86 13.34
C SER A 208 -9.00 2.47 13.95
N LEU A 209 -8.48 2.23 15.16
CA LEU A 209 -8.66 0.97 15.88
C LEU A 209 -10.15 0.70 16.17
N ASP A 210 -10.89 1.69 16.66
CA ASP A 210 -12.32 1.56 16.98
C ASP A 210 -13.15 1.24 15.73
N GLU A 211 -12.84 1.86 14.58
CA GLU A 211 -13.55 1.57 13.33
C GLU A 211 -13.25 0.16 12.82
N HIS A 212 -11.98 -0.29 12.87
CA HIS A 212 -11.61 -1.65 12.46
C HIS A 212 -12.21 -2.70 13.41
N ASP A 213 -12.13 -2.50 14.73
CA ASP A 213 -12.66 -3.44 15.72
C ASP A 213 -14.17 -3.62 15.59
N ARG A 214 -14.89 -2.54 15.27
CA ARG A 214 -16.34 -2.56 15.04
C ARG A 214 -16.78 -3.57 13.99
N PHE A 215 -15.97 -3.76 12.95
CA PHE A 215 -16.26 -4.66 11.84
C PHE A 215 -15.43 -5.95 11.87
N GLY A 216 -14.60 -6.13 12.89
CA GLY A 216 -13.72 -7.30 13.02
C GLY A 216 -12.58 -7.35 11.99
N ALA A 217 -12.34 -6.23 11.29
CA ALA A 217 -11.26 -6.11 10.33
C ALA A 217 -9.92 -5.83 11.03
N PRO A 218 -8.80 -6.39 10.60
CA PRO A 218 -7.50 -6.04 11.14
C PRO A 218 -7.12 -4.63 10.70
N PRO A 219 -6.55 -3.80 11.59
CA PRO A 219 -6.01 -2.52 11.18
C PRO A 219 -4.81 -2.71 10.25
N ALA A 220 -4.68 -1.82 9.29
CA ALA A 220 -3.55 -1.78 8.38
C ALA A 220 -2.98 -0.35 8.33
N TRP A 221 -1.72 -0.21 8.71
CA TRP A 221 -1.06 1.07 8.89
C TRP A 221 -0.13 1.37 7.74
N ARG A 222 -0.24 2.55 7.19
CA ARG A 222 0.70 3.05 6.21
C ARG A 222 1.69 4.00 6.87
N TYR A 223 2.97 3.66 6.80
CA TYR A 223 4.03 4.56 7.17
C TYR A 223 4.34 5.51 6.01
N LEU A 224 4.35 6.80 6.30
CA LEU A 224 4.93 7.81 5.42
C LEU A 224 5.87 8.68 6.25
N PRO A 225 7.10 8.86 5.82
CA PRO A 225 8.06 9.68 6.54
C PRO A 225 7.55 11.11 6.74
N SER A 226 7.76 11.67 7.92
CA SER A 226 7.27 13.01 8.28
C SER A 226 7.78 14.13 7.37
N TYR A 227 8.91 13.95 6.69
CA TYR A 227 9.43 14.92 5.74
C TYR A 227 8.60 15.02 4.43
N ARG A 228 7.82 14.00 4.07
CA ARG A 228 6.86 14.10 2.96
C ARG A 228 5.78 15.13 3.21
N LEU A 229 5.38 15.30 4.47
CA LEU A 229 4.36 16.28 4.88
C LEU A 229 4.85 17.71 4.73
N VAL A 230 6.16 17.92 4.80
CA VAL A 230 6.79 19.26 4.71
C VAL A 230 6.99 19.69 3.25
N GLU A 231 7.09 18.73 2.34
CA GLU A 231 7.24 19.00 0.90
C GLU A 231 5.93 19.37 0.19
N SER A 232 4.79 19.25 0.83
CA SER A 232 3.53 19.76 0.32
C SER A 232 3.58 21.29 0.31
N THR A 233 4.02 21.84 -0.82
CA THR A 233 4.11 23.28 -1.08
C THR A 233 2.79 23.87 -1.56
N ASP A 234 1.69 23.13 -1.53
CA ASP A 234 0.38 23.62 -1.93
C ASP A 234 -0.14 24.63 -0.91
N PRO A 235 -0.22 25.92 -1.26
CA PRO A 235 -0.71 26.96 -0.34
C PRO A 235 -2.18 26.76 0.08
N GLY A 236 -2.93 25.96 -0.70
CA GLY A 236 -4.34 25.67 -0.45
C GLY A 236 -4.57 24.56 0.57
N ASP A 237 -3.57 23.74 0.82
CA ASP A 237 -3.69 22.55 1.67
C ASP A 237 -3.79 22.88 3.18
N GLY A 238 -3.57 24.12 3.63
CA GLY A 238 -3.67 24.49 5.05
C GLY A 238 -2.76 23.70 6.01
N ARG A 239 -2.05 22.70 5.49
CA ARG A 239 -1.28 21.68 6.18
C ARG A 239 0.22 21.96 6.14
N ARG A 240 0.62 23.23 6.21
CA ARG A 240 2.02 23.63 6.43
C ARG A 240 2.44 23.19 7.84
N TRP A 241 2.88 21.93 7.92
CA TRP A 241 3.04 21.33 9.23
C TRP A 241 4.33 21.71 9.90
N PHE A 242 5.44 22.00 9.19
CA PHE A 242 6.68 22.30 9.88
C PHE A 242 7.76 22.93 8.96
N GLU A 243 8.27 24.06 9.33
CA GLU A 243 9.61 24.52 9.00
C GLU A 243 10.64 23.90 9.95
N THR A 244 10.78 22.57 9.93
CA THR A 244 11.79 21.88 10.75
C THR A 244 12.99 21.53 9.91
N GLY A 245 14.19 21.60 10.51
CA GLY A 245 15.42 21.18 9.86
C GLY A 245 15.43 19.67 9.55
N ASP A 246 16.26 19.27 8.58
CA ASP A 246 16.33 17.89 8.10
C ASP A 246 16.61 16.85 9.23
N GLU A 247 17.45 17.21 10.20
CA GLU A 247 17.77 16.34 11.34
C GLU A 247 16.56 16.07 12.24
N GLU A 248 15.74 17.08 12.52
CA GLU A 248 14.52 16.90 13.31
C GLU A 248 13.49 16.09 12.56
N ARG A 249 13.35 16.30 11.25
CA ARG A 249 12.48 15.49 10.38
C ARG A 249 12.88 14.02 10.39
N GLY A 250 14.18 13.73 10.28
CA GLY A 250 14.71 12.38 10.38
C GLY A 250 14.38 11.72 11.73
N ARG A 251 14.58 12.43 12.84
CA ARG A 251 14.22 11.92 14.17
C ARG A 251 12.73 11.65 14.32
N ARG A 252 11.86 12.51 13.79
CA ARG A 252 10.40 12.30 13.81
C ARG A 252 9.99 11.13 12.94
N SER A 253 10.63 10.98 11.77
CA SER A 253 10.41 9.85 10.87
C SER A 253 10.70 8.52 11.58
N LEU A 254 11.86 8.39 12.24
CA LEU A 254 12.20 7.20 13.02
C LEU A 254 11.25 6.95 14.19
N ALA A 255 10.85 8.01 14.88
CA ALA A 255 9.90 7.88 16.00
C ALA A 255 8.51 7.43 15.51
N LEU A 256 8.04 7.94 14.37
CA LEU A 256 6.78 7.52 13.77
C LEU A 256 6.87 6.07 13.27
N GLN A 257 7.99 5.67 12.67
CA GLN A 257 8.22 4.30 12.25
C GLN A 257 8.17 3.34 13.44
N ALA A 258 8.86 3.67 14.53
CA ALA A 258 8.82 2.87 15.75
C ALA A 258 7.40 2.79 16.35
N LEU A 259 6.66 3.90 16.33
CA LEU A 259 5.27 3.93 16.77
C LEU A 259 4.40 3.01 15.95
N VAL A 260 4.45 3.12 14.63
CA VAL A 260 3.61 2.34 13.72
C VAL A 260 3.91 0.84 13.82
N LEU A 261 5.20 0.46 13.93
CA LEU A 261 5.61 -0.93 14.14
C LEU A 261 5.17 -1.51 15.50
N ALA A 262 4.84 -0.66 16.47
CA ALA A 262 4.32 -1.09 17.78
C ALA A 262 2.79 -1.19 17.83
N LEU A 263 2.08 -0.77 16.79
CA LEU A 263 0.62 -0.86 16.73
C LEU A 263 0.18 -2.27 16.31
N PRO A 264 -1.02 -2.72 16.72
CA PRO A 264 -1.57 -3.99 16.28
C PRO A 264 -1.96 -3.92 14.79
N GLY A 265 -1.89 -5.05 14.11
CA GLY A 265 -2.27 -5.19 12.71
C GLY A 265 -1.09 -5.11 11.74
N SER A 266 -1.39 -4.92 10.47
CA SER A 266 -0.38 -4.93 9.41
C SER A 266 0.24 -3.56 9.17
N VAL A 267 1.52 -3.52 8.81
CA VAL A 267 2.28 -2.28 8.59
C VAL A 267 2.90 -2.28 7.20
N TYR A 268 2.73 -1.18 6.49
CA TYR A 268 3.29 -0.93 5.17
C TYR A 268 4.45 0.05 5.26
N LEU A 269 5.64 -0.41 4.93
CA LEU A 269 6.87 0.38 4.83
C LEU A 269 7.32 0.41 3.37
N ARG A 270 7.75 1.55 2.92
CA ARG A 270 8.24 1.75 1.56
C ARG A 270 9.75 1.56 1.48
N GLN A 271 10.23 1.10 0.35
CA GLN A 271 11.66 0.96 0.09
C GLN A 271 12.44 2.22 0.47
N GLY A 272 13.51 2.05 1.25
CA GLY A 272 14.33 3.13 1.76
C GLY A 272 13.84 3.77 3.07
N ASP A 273 12.63 3.47 3.54
CA ASP A 273 12.15 3.95 4.84
C ASP A 273 12.92 3.29 5.99
N GLU A 274 13.34 2.04 5.83
CA GLU A 274 14.12 1.27 6.80
C GLU A 274 15.47 1.90 7.13
N ILE A 275 16.01 2.69 6.21
CA ILE A 275 17.25 3.46 6.39
C ILE A 275 17.00 4.97 6.43
N SER A 276 15.74 5.37 6.58
CA SER A 276 15.31 6.77 6.71
C SER A 276 15.72 7.66 5.54
N LEU A 277 15.76 7.13 4.31
CA LEU A 277 16.06 7.91 3.12
C LEU A 277 14.99 8.98 2.87
N PRO A 278 15.38 10.25 2.64
CA PRO A 278 14.47 11.27 2.16
C PRO A 278 13.87 10.87 0.80
N ASP A 279 12.64 11.29 0.51
CA ASP A 279 11.95 10.95 -0.75
C ASP A 279 12.74 11.33 -2.00
N LYS A 280 13.48 12.43 -1.95
CA LYS A 280 14.35 12.88 -3.05
C LYS A 280 15.54 11.94 -3.32
N ASP A 281 15.94 11.18 -2.30
CA ASP A 281 17.10 10.28 -2.34
C ASP A 281 16.67 8.81 -2.44
N LYS A 282 15.35 8.53 -2.52
CA LYS A 282 14.84 7.17 -2.69
C LYS A 282 15.14 6.65 -4.09
N PRO A 283 15.48 5.36 -4.18
CA PRO A 283 15.78 4.75 -5.47
C PRO A 283 14.58 4.85 -6.43
N SER A 284 14.87 5.22 -7.66
CA SER A 284 13.89 5.35 -8.72
C SER A 284 13.62 4.04 -9.47
N SER A 285 14.45 3.03 -9.22
CA SER A 285 14.36 1.70 -9.83
C SER A 285 14.79 0.61 -8.85
N THR A 286 14.37 -0.62 -9.13
CA THR A 286 14.79 -1.80 -8.37
C THR A 286 16.31 -2.03 -8.45
N GLN A 287 16.93 -1.70 -9.59
CA GLN A 287 18.37 -1.79 -9.76
C GLN A 287 19.14 -0.82 -8.84
N GLU A 288 18.64 0.41 -8.72
CA GLU A 288 19.21 1.40 -7.83
C GLU A 288 19.04 1.00 -6.35
N LEU A 289 17.86 0.47 -5.98
CA LEU A 289 17.62 -0.10 -4.67
C LEU A 289 18.57 -1.25 -4.36
N ALA A 290 18.73 -2.21 -5.27
CA ALA A 290 19.65 -3.34 -5.10
C ALA A 290 21.10 -2.88 -4.93
N ARG A 291 21.50 -1.81 -5.63
CA ARG A 291 22.83 -1.23 -5.45
C ARG A 291 23.01 -0.64 -4.05
N LEU A 292 22.05 0.14 -3.56
CA LEU A 292 22.11 0.75 -2.22
C LEU A 292 22.13 -0.28 -1.09
N ILE A 293 21.45 -1.42 -1.27
CA ILE A 293 21.45 -2.51 -0.30
C ILE A 293 22.84 -3.18 -0.21
N ASN A 294 23.61 -3.20 -1.30
CA ASN A 294 24.91 -3.84 -1.36
C ASN A 294 26.11 -2.91 -1.03
N GLU A 295 25.87 -1.61 -0.86
CA GLU A 295 26.87 -0.64 -0.39
C GLU A 295 26.88 -0.52 1.14
#